data_d19e45a02f8b6ddd9a8e1888cf5f1000
#
_entry.id   d19e45a02f8b6ddd9a8e1888cf5f1000
#
_cell.length_a   1.000
_cell.length_b   1.000
_cell.length_c   1.000
_cell.angle_alpha   90.00
_cell.angle_beta   90.00
_cell.angle_gamma   90.00
#
_symmetry.space_group_name_H-M   'P 1'
#
loop_
_entity.id
_entity.type
_entity.pdbx_description
1 polymer ?
#
loop_
_entity_poly.entity_id
_entity_poly.type
_entity_poly.pdbx_seq_one_letter_code
_entity_poly.pdbx_strand_id
1 'polypeptide(L)'
;MVKVIVLLPRRGDMSPEAFGQYLRETHLPLVTKLPGLRRLVVNWVLPDPNGSPPAYDAVSEDWFDDAAAMGAALASPEGQAVAADVPNYLDLSRFALLVVEEEDVPLPTGSAASPAG
;
A
#
# COMPACT_ATOMS: atom_id res chain seq x y z
N MET A 1 -15.92 2.52 6.61
CA MET A 1 -14.63 3.07 6.14
C MET A 1 -14.15 2.28 4.95
N VAL A 2 -13.64 2.93 3.94
CA VAL A 2 -13.04 2.26 2.81
C VAL A 2 -11.53 2.34 2.89
N LYS A 3 -10.83 1.40 2.25
CA LYS A 3 -9.39 1.50 2.13
C LYS A 3 -8.93 1.20 0.71
N VAL A 4 -7.81 1.78 0.36
CA VAL A 4 -7.14 1.51 -0.91
C VAL A 4 -5.99 0.56 -0.62
N ILE A 5 -5.98 -0.59 -1.29
CA ILE A 5 -4.86 -1.52 -1.25
C ILE A 5 -4.06 -1.31 -2.51
N VAL A 6 -2.77 -1.05 -2.35
CA VAL A 6 -1.87 -0.81 -3.47
C VAL A 6 -0.80 -1.88 -3.48
N LEU A 7 -0.75 -2.65 -4.55
CA LEU A 7 0.29 -3.64 -4.76
C LEU A 7 1.47 -2.95 -5.43
N LEU A 8 2.65 -3.03 -4.79
CA LEU A 8 3.82 -2.25 -5.17
C LEU A 8 4.89 -3.17 -5.79
N PRO A 9 4.89 -3.33 -7.12
CA PRO A 9 5.95 -4.06 -7.80
C PRO A 9 7.14 -3.14 -8.05
N ARG A 10 8.30 -3.52 -7.55
CA ARG A 10 9.54 -2.75 -7.68
C ARG A 10 9.95 -2.62 -9.15
N ARG A 11 10.45 -1.44 -9.55
CA ARG A 11 11.08 -1.25 -10.85
C ARG A 11 12.25 -2.22 -11.00
N GLY A 12 12.36 -2.83 -12.18
CA GLY A 12 13.36 -3.85 -12.43
C GLY A 12 14.81 -3.38 -12.33
N ASP A 13 15.05 -2.08 -12.46
CA ASP A 13 16.38 -1.48 -12.37
C ASP A 13 16.75 -0.98 -10.97
N MET A 14 15.89 -1.20 -9.98
CA MET A 14 16.14 -0.84 -8.58
C MET A 14 16.42 -2.09 -7.75
N SER A 15 17.37 -2.01 -6.83
CA SER A 15 17.54 -3.06 -5.83
C SER A 15 16.40 -3.01 -4.81
N PRO A 16 16.14 -4.12 -4.07
CA PRO A 16 15.15 -4.09 -2.99
C PRO A 16 15.45 -3.03 -1.94
N GLU A 17 16.72 -2.81 -1.63
CA GLU A 17 17.15 -1.81 -0.64
C GLU A 17 16.87 -0.40 -1.15
N ALA A 18 17.19 -0.10 -2.40
CA ALA A 18 16.91 1.20 -3.00
C ALA A 18 15.41 1.47 -3.08
N PHE A 19 14.63 0.45 -3.40
CA PHE A 19 13.16 0.55 -3.42
C PHE A 19 12.61 0.89 -2.03
N GLY A 20 13.04 0.17 -1.01
CA GLY A 20 12.59 0.41 0.36
C GLY A 20 12.95 1.80 0.86
N GLN A 21 14.16 2.26 0.56
CA GLN A 21 14.60 3.59 0.91
C GLN A 21 13.77 4.66 0.19
N TYR A 22 13.54 4.49 -1.11
CA TYR A 22 12.73 5.42 -1.89
C TYR A 22 11.31 5.50 -1.34
N LEU A 23 10.70 4.36 -1.08
CA LEU A 23 9.34 4.31 -0.56
C LEU A 23 9.23 5.06 0.78
N ARG A 24 10.14 4.79 1.72
CA ARG A 24 10.12 5.43 3.04
C ARG A 24 10.45 6.92 2.99
N GLU A 25 11.43 7.30 2.20
CA GLU A 25 11.99 8.66 2.27
C GLU A 25 11.37 9.62 1.26
N THR A 26 10.82 9.11 0.17
CA THR A 26 10.30 9.96 -0.92
C THR A 26 8.80 9.80 -1.13
N HIS A 27 8.34 8.56 -1.35
CA HIS A 27 6.95 8.34 -1.74
C HIS A 27 5.97 8.46 -0.56
N LEU A 28 6.23 7.76 0.54
CA LEU A 28 5.31 7.80 1.69
C LEU A 28 5.12 9.20 2.25
N PRO A 29 6.13 10.07 2.31
CA PRO A 29 5.89 11.45 2.71
C PRO A 29 4.87 12.20 1.84
N LEU A 30 4.78 11.86 0.55
CA LEU A 30 3.74 12.41 -0.32
C LEU A 30 2.37 11.87 0.07
N VAL A 31 2.28 10.57 0.33
CA VAL A 31 1.02 9.91 0.69
C VAL A 31 0.47 10.47 2.00
N THR A 32 1.33 10.76 2.97
CA THR A 32 0.89 11.30 4.26
C THR A 32 0.20 12.65 4.15
N LYS A 33 0.36 13.33 3.03
CA LYS A 33 -0.26 14.64 2.81
C LYS A 33 -1.65 14.56 2.17
N LEU A 34 -2.12 13.37 1.83
CA LEU A 34 -3.44 13.20 1.24
C LEU A 34 -4.51 13.70 2.19
N PRO A 35 -5.40 14.62 1.73
CA PRO A 35 -6.48 15.09 2.59
C PRO A 35 -7.44 13.96 2.92
N GLY A 36 -7.86 13.87 4.17
CA GLY A 36 -8.83 12.86 4.61
C GLY A 36 -8.24 11.49 4.86
N LEU A 37 -6.94 11.29 4.68
CA LEU A 37 -6.28 10.02 5.01
C LEU A 37 -6.34 9.80 6.52
N ARG A 38 -6.89 8.65 6.95
CA ARG A 38 -7.10 8.31 8.36
C ARG A 38 -6.04 7.38 8.91
N ARG A 39 -5.51 6.52 8.07
CA ARG A 39 -4.51 5.53 8.47
C ARG A 39 -3.71 5.13 7.24
N LEU A 40 -2.43 4.85 7.44
CA LEU A 40 -1.52 4.37 6.40
C LEU A 40 -0.69 3.23 6.97
N VAL A 41 -0.73 2.09 6.31
CA VAL A 41 0.08 0.92 6.68
C VAL A 41 0.83 0.44 5.46
N VAL A 42 2.08 0.10 5.65
CA VAL A 42 2.89 -0.56 4.62
C VAL A 42 3.26 -1.95 5.10
N ASN A 43 2.95 -2.93 4.28
CA ASN A 43 3.32 -4.31 4.52
C ASN A 43 4.51 -4.64 3.63
N TRP A 44 5.61 -5.06 4.22
CA TRP A 44 6.80 -5.48 3.48
C TRP A 44 6.68 -6.95 3.17
N VAL A 45 6.70 -7.31 1.88
CA VAL A 45 6.54 -8.71 1.48
C VAL A 45 7.82 -9.46 1.82
N LEU A 46 7.66 -10.57 2.52
CA LEU A 46 8.79 -11.41 2.91
C LEU A 46 9.21 -12.30 1.74
N PRO A 47 10.49 -12.68 1.68
CA PRO A 47 10.94 -13.62 0.65
C PRO A 47 10.17 -14.93 0.71
N ASP A 48 9.96 -15.54 -0.45
CA ASP A 48 9.38 -16.87 -0.52
C ASP A 48 10.33 -17.88 0.15
N PRO A 49 9.80 -18.85 0.95
CA PRO A 49 10.65 -19.85 1.60
C PRO A 49 11.54 -20.63 0.66
N ASN A 50 11.15 -20.78 -0.61
CA ASN A 50 11.97 -21.48 -1.61
C ASN A 50 13.01 -20.58 -2.28
N GLY A 51 13.13 -19.31 -1.86
CA GLY A 51 14.10 -18.38 -2.39
C GLY A 51 13.69 -17.66 -3.66
N SER A 52 12.47 -17.89 -4.16
CA SER A 52 11.97 -17.14 -5.33
C SER A 52 11.73 -15.69 -4.96
N PRO A 53 12.01 -14.73 -5.88
CA PRO A 53 11.69 -13.34 -5.62
C PRO A 53 10.16 -13.16 -5.55
N PRO A 54 9.66 -12.32 -4.63
CA PRO A 54 8.24 -12.07 -4.54
C PRO A 54 7.73 -11.29 -5.76
N ALA A 55 6.46 -11.52 -6.13
CA ALA A 55 5.83 -10.79 -7.22
C ALA A 55 5.70 -9.30 -6.94
N TYR A 56 5.54 -8.94 -5.66
CA TYR A 56 5.44 -7.57 -5.19
C TYR A 56 6.35 -7.38 -4.00
N ASP A 57 6.96 -6.21 -3.88
CA ASP A 57 7.90 -5.94 -2.80
C ASP A 57 7.23 -5.38 -1.55
N ALA A 58 6.09 -4.73 -1.73
CA ALA A 58 5.31 -4.19 -0.62
C ALA A 58 3.85 -4.07 -1.01
N VAL A 59 3.00 -3.96 0.01
CA VAL A 59 1.56 -3.70 -0.13
C VAL A 59 1.22 -2.58 0.83
N SER A 60 0.67 -1.48 0.31
CA SER A 60 0.21 -0.40 1.18
C SER A 60 -1.30 -0.42 1.33
N GLU A 61 -1.75 0.10 2.46
CA GLU A 61 -3.18 0.23 2.77
C GLU A 61 -3.43 1.64 3.28
N ASP A 62 -4.36 2.35 2.63
CA ASP A 62 -4.71 3.73 2.94
C ASP A 62 -6.19 3.78 3.29
N TRP A 63 -6.55 4.24 4.51
CA TRP A 63 -7.95 4.30 4.96
C TRP A 63 -8.54 5.69 4.83
N PHE A 64 -9.79 5.74 4.35
CA PHE A 64 -10.60 6.96 4.26
C PHE A 64 -11.98 6.70 4.87
N ASP A 65 -12.68 7.77 5.27
CA ASP A 65 -14.01 7.64 5.88
C ASP A 65 -15.00 6.94 4.96
N ASP A 66 -14.99 7.30 3.67
CA ASP A 66 -15.88 6.76 2.67
C ASP A 66 -15.30 6.93 1.26
N ALA A 67 -16.01 6.43 0.27
CA ALA A 67 -15.56 6.52 -1.13
C ALA A 67 -15.47 7.97 -1.62
N ALA A 68 -16.34 8.85 -1.14
CA ALA A 68 -16.31 10.25 -1.54
C ALA A 68 -15.04 10.94 -1.03
N ALA A 69 -14.66 10.69 0.24
CA ALA A 69 -13.43 11.22 0.81
C ALA A 69 -12.21 10.69 0.08
N MET A 70 -12.20 9.41 -0.24
CA MET A 70 -11.12 8.80 -1.02
C MET A 70 -11.00 9.45 -2.41
N GLY A 71 -12.10 9.59 -3.12
CA GLY A 71 -12.10 10.20 -4.46
C GLY A 71 -11.61 11.64 -4.43
N ALA A 72 -12.03 12.41 -3.42
CA ALA A 72 -11.56 13.80 -3.24
C ALA A 72 -10.05 13.84 -2.97
N ALA A 73 -9.53 12.93 -2.15
CA ALA A 73 -8.10 12.85 -1.84
C ALA A 73 -7.29 12.55 -3.09
N LEU A 74 -7.72 11.56 -3.88
CA LEU A 74 -6.99 11.18 -5.09
C LEU A 74 -7.05 12.25 -6.17
N ALA A 75 -8.10 13.04 -6.23
CA ALA A 75 -8.27 14.13 -7.18
C ALA A 75 -7.55 15.42 -6.75
N SER A 76 -7.13 15.51 -5.49
CA SER A 76 -6.47 16.70 -4.95
C SER A 76 -5.08 16.90 -5.57
N PRO A 77 -4.49 18.10 -5.43
CA PRO A 77 -3.10 18.30 -5.86
C PRO A 77 -2.13 17.31 -5.20
N GLU A 78 -2.35 16.97 -3.92
CA GLU A 78 -1.56 16.00 -3.20
C GLU A 78 -1.70 14.60 -3.83
N GLY A 79 -2.93 14.22 -4.20
CA GLY A 79 -3.18 12.95 -4.90
C GLY A 79 -2.51 12.88 -6.26
N GLN A 80 -2.51 13.99 -6.98
CA GLN A 80 -1.82 14.08 -8.26
C GLN A 80 -0.31 13.93 -8.10
N ALA A 81 0.26 14.50 -7.04
CA ALA A 81 1.69 14.35 -6.75
C ALA A 81 2.04 12.90 -6.43
N VAL A 82 1.19 12.20 -5.66
CA VAL A 82 1.37 10.78 -5.37
C VAL A 82 1.36 9.96 -6.68
N ALA A 83 0.38 10.20 -7.53
CA ALA A 83 0.26 9.48 -8.80
C ALA A 83 1.45 9.75 -9.73
N ALA A 84 1.92 10.99 -9.78
CA ALA A 84 3.06 11.36 -10.63
C ALA A 84 4.35 10.69 -10.19
N ASP A 85 4.48 10.34 -8.91
CA ASP A 85 5.69 9.71 -8.38
C ASP A 85 5.75 8.20 -8.63
N VAL A 86 4.62 7.56 -8.91
CA VAL A 86 4.52 6.10 -9.07
C VAL A 86 5.53 5.54 -10.08
N PRO A 87 5.68 6.11 -11.30
CA PRO A 87 6.63 5.55 -12.27
C PRO A 87 8.09 5.63 -11.85
N ASN A 88 8.40 6.46 -10.86
CA ASN A 88 9.78 6.65 -10.43
C ASN A 88 10.34 5.43 -9.68
N TYR A 89 9.48 4.56 -9.14
CA TYR A 89 9.95 3.43 -8.36
C TYR A 89 9.17 2.12 -8.59
N LEU A 90 8.07 2.16 -9.34
CA LEU A 90 7.23 0.98 -9.60
C LEU A 90 7.28 0.54 -11.07
N ASP A 91 7.10 -0.75 -11.25
CA ASP A 91 6.87 -1.35 -12.55
C ASP A 91 5.38 -1.21 -12.89
N LEU A 92 5.07 -0.28 -13.80
CA LEU A 92 3.68 0.03 -14.15
C LEU A 92 2.94 -1.15 -14.78
N SER A 93 3.64 -2.09 -15.39
CA SER A 93 2.98 -3.25 -16.02
C SER A 93 2.35 -4.20 -15.01
N ARG A 94 2.78 -4.14 -13.75
CA ARG A 94 2.27 -5.00 -12.66
C ARG A 94 1.64 -4.22 -11.51
N PHE A 95 1.60 -2.91 -11.61
CA PHE A 95 0.97 -2.05 -10.60
C PHE A 95 -0.51 -2.35 -10.51
N ALA A 96 -1.05 -2.43 -9.30
CA ALA A 96 -2.47 -2.65 -9.08
C ALA A 96 -2.95 -1.86 -7.86
N LEU A 97 -4.17 -1.37 -7.96
CA LEU A 97 -4.83 -0.61 -6.92
C LEU A 97 -6.24 -1.16 -6.77
N LEU A 98 -6.63 -1.49 -5.53
CA LEU A 98 -7.94 -2.04 -5.21
C LEU A 98 -8.60 -1.15 -4.16
N VAL A 99 -9.87 -0.85 -4.36
CA VAL A 99 -10.68 -0.17 -3.35
C VAL A 99 -11.56 -1.21 -2.68
N VAL A 100 -11.45 -1.34 -1.37
CA VAL A 100 -12.10 -2.42 -0.64
C VAL A 100 -12.79 -1.88 0.61
N GLU A 101 -13.78 -2.65 1.07
CA GLU A 101 -14.33 -2.52 2.41
C GLU A 101 -13.86 -3.73 3.20
N GLU A 102 -13.45 -3.49 4.44
CA GLU A 102 -12.93 -4.54 5.30
C GLU A 102 -14.07 -5.09 6.17
N GLU A 103 -14.06 -6.39 6.38
CA GLU A 103 -15.01 -7.05 7.27
C GLU A 103 -14.23 -7.90 8.27
N ASP A 104 -14.47 -7.66 9.57
CA ASP A 104 -13.90 -8.50 10.62
C ASP A 104 -14.73 -9.77 10.75
N VAL A 105 -14.09 -10.90 10.54
CA VAL A 105 -14.77 -12.20 10.67
C VAL A 105 -14.52 -12.73 12.07
N PRO A 106 -15.57 -12.94 12.87
CA PRO A 106 -15.38 -13.46 14.23
C PRO A 106 -14.85 -14.87 14.22
N LEU A 107 -13.88 -15.14 15.09
CA LEU A 107 -13.30 -16.46 15.25
C LEU A 107 -14.04 -17.24 16.32
N PRO A 108 -14.00 -18.58 16.31
CA PRO A 108 -14.66 -19.39 17.33
C PRO A 108 -14.17 -19.05 18.73
N THR A 109 -15.10 -19.06 19.69
CA THR A 109 -14.81 -18.79 21.10
C THR A 109 -13.81 -19.83 21.61
N GLY A 110 -12.83 -19.39 22.38
CA GLY A 110 -11.81 -20.28 22.95
C GLY A 110 -10.65 -20.58 22.04
N SER A 111 -10.68 -20.17 20.79
CA SER A 111 -9.48 -20.21 19.98
C SER A 111 -8.57 -19.13 20.53
N ALA A 112 -7.38 -19.51 20.97
CA ALA A 112 -6.37 -18.55 21.34
C ALA A 112 -6.11 -17.69 20.13
N ALA A 113 -6.53 -16.44 20.18
CA ALA A 113 -6.28 -15.54 19.07
C ALA A 113 -4.78 -15.45 18.87
N SER A 114 -4.29 -16.04 17.82
CA SER A 114 -2.89 -15.85 17.48
C SER A 114 -2.74 -14.43 16.98
N PRO A 115 -1.94 -13.60 17.64
CA PRO A 115 -1.74 -12.25 17.16
C PRO A 115 -0.94 -12.21 15.87
N ALA A 116 -0.35 -13.31 15.51
CA ALA A 116 0.47 -13.37 14.33
C ALA A 116 -0.35 -13.74 13.13
N GLY A 117 -1.32 -13.06 12.87
CA GLY A 117 -2.08 -13.29 11.67
C GLY A 117 -1.18 -13.42 10.44
#